data_53ef209bf2763604cef4fb997c677f3f
#
_entry.id   53ef209bf2763604cef4fb997c677f3f
#
_cell.length_a   1.000
_cell.length_b   1.000
_cell.length_c   1.000
_cell.angle_alpha   90.00
_cell.angle_beta   90.00
_cell.angle_gamma   90.00
#
_symmetry.space_group_name_H-M   'P 1'
#
loop_
_entity.id
_entity.type
_entity.pdbx_description
1 polymer ?
#
loop_
_entity_poly.entity_id
_entity_poly.type
_entity_poly.pdbx_seq_one_letter_code
_entity_poly.pdbx_strand_id
1 'polypeptide(L)'
;MIANRAIEIFGGTKGDYSIVHPNDHVNMSQSTNDVIPTAGKITVLKLLPQTIKELEKLEKTMEEKEAEFGDILKMGRTQLQDAVPMRLGQSFGAFAHVLKRDIKRLKNVMDEMKVLNIGATAIGTAINVDPYYLANISYELSKVAGISLKQADDSSKTEWFIHHARKDQPSDSRSCITGCIPDHWT
;
A
#
# COMPACT_ATOMS: atom_id res chain seq x y z
N MET A 1 -17.54 -17.26 6.54
CA MET A 1 -17.19 -17.27 7.99
C MET A 1 -18.11 -16.35 8.80
N ILE A 2 -18.19 -15.04 8.49
CA ILE A 2 -18.97 -14.05 9.25
C ILE A 2 -20.45 -14.44 9.35
N ALA A 3 -21.10 -14.78 8.22
CA ALA A 3 -22.50 -15.22 8.22
C ALA A 3 -22.74 -16.41 9.16
N ASN A 4 -21.90 -17.44 9.10
CA ASN A 4 -22.02 -18.61 9.96
C ASN A 4 -21.86 -18.25 11.45
N ARG A 5 -20.96 -17.32 11.77
CA ARG A 5 -20.81 -16.86 13.15
C ARG A 5 -22.04 -16.07 13.63
N ALA A 6 -22.60 -15.25 12.78
CA ALA A 6 -23.83 -14.54 13.08
C ALA A 6 -25.00 -15.53 13.32
N ILE A 7 -25.15 -16.54 12.46
CA ILE A 7 -26.17 -17.59 12.60
C ILE A 7 -26.04 -18.30 13.95
N GLU A 8 -24.82 -18.66 14.37
CA GLU A 8 -24.59 -19.27 15.71
C GLU A 8 -25.02 -18.34 16.86
N ILE A 9 -24.71 -17.03 16.76
CA ILE A 9 -25.10 -16.03 17.77
C ILE A 9 -26.64 -15.94 17.89
N PHE A 10 -27.35 -16.07 16.76
CA PHE A 10 -28.80 -16.12 16.70
C PHE A 10 -29.39 -17.49 17.11
N GLY A 11 -28.56 -18.46 17.52
CA GLY A 11 -29.01 -19.80 17.94
C GLY A 11 -29.34 -20.74 16.80
N GLY A 12 -29.00 -20.42 15.57
CA GLY A 12 -29.19 -21.26 14.37
C GLY A 12 -28.05 -22.23 14.10
N THR A 13 -28.23 -23.09 13.11
CA THR A 13 -27.21 -24.04 12.65
C THR A 13 -26.38 -23.43 11.53
N LYS A 14 -25.04 -23.59 11.58
CA LYS A 14 -24.14 -23.14 10.50
C LYS A 14 -24.61 -23.63 9.14
N GLY A 15 -24.66 -22.72 8.17
CA GLY A 15 -25.12 -23.00 6.81
C GLY A 15 -26.60 -22.70 6.61
N ASP A 16 -27.34 -22.36 7.64
CA ASP A 16 -28.72 -21.89 7.49
C ASP A 16 -28.77 -20.43 7.03
N TYR A 17 -28.54 -20.24 5.74
CA TYR A 17 -28.51 -18.91 5.14
C TYR A 17 -29.88 -18.24 5.00
N SER A 18 -30.96 -18.89 5.45
CA SER A 18 -32.25 -18.23 5.61
C SER A 18 -32.25 -17.21 6.75
N ILE A 19 -31.38 -17.40 7.76
CA ILE A 19 -31.20 -16.49 8.90
C ILE A 19 -30.25 -15.34 8.54
N VAL A 20 -29.03 -15.66 8.08
CA VAL A 20 -28.05 -14.67 7.64
C VAL A 20 -27.36 -15.15 6.38
N HIS A 21 -27.66 -14.50 5.26
CA HIS A 21 -27.07 -14.83 3.96
C HIS A 21 -25.74 -14.10 3.75
N PRO A 22 -24.67 -14.78 3.27
CA PRO A 22 -23.35 -14.17 3.12
C PRO A 22 -23.33 -13.04 2.08
N ASN A 23 -24.06 -13.15 0.97
CA ASN A 23 -24.08 -12.12 -0.07
C ASN A 23 -25.10 -11.02 0.25
N ASP A 24 -26.31 -11.37 0.65
CA ASP A 24 -27.40 -10.42 0.78
C ASP A 24 -27.33 -9.59 2.06
N HIS A 25 -26.67 -10.12 3.11
CA HIS A 25 -26.51 -9.42 4.39
C HIS A 25 -25.06 -8.99 4.64
N VAL A 26 -24.08 -9.94 4.61
CA VAL A 26 -22.69 -9.63 4.99
C VAL A 26 -21.98 -8.78 3.95
N ASN A 27 -22.17 -9.10 2.65
CA ASN A 27 -21.54 -8.37 1.54
C ASN A 27 -22.42 -7.22 0.99
N MET A 28 -23.52 -6.90 1.65
CA MET A 28 -24.37 -5.79 1.24
C MET A 28 -23.55 -4.50 1.12
N SER A 29 -23.81 -3.73 0.08
CA SER A 29 -23.13 -2.44 -0.21
C SER A 29 -21.62 -2.54 -0.43
N GLN A 30 -21.07 -3.73 -0.71
CA GLN A 30 -19.64 -3.96 -0.90
C GLN A 30 -19.34 -4.59 -2.27
N SER A 31 -18.13 -4.34 -2.76
CA SER A 31 -17.56 -4.98 -3.94
C SER A 31 -16.14 -5.45 -3.64
N THR A 32 -15.64 -6.45 -4.36
CA THR A 32 -14.23 -6.82 -4.32
C THR A 32 -13.33 -5.67 -4.78
N ASN A 33 -13.84 -4.78 -5.63
CA ASN A 33 -13.10 -3.64 -6.17
C ASN A 33 -12.82 -2.56 -5.12
N ASP A 34 -13.64 -2.42 -4.10
CA ASP A 34 -13.42 -1.47 -3.00
C ASP A 34 -12.83 -2.12 -1.74
N VAL A 35 -13.28 -3.32 -1.38
CA VAL A 35 -12.84 -4.01 -0.15
C VAL A 35 -11.41 -4.50 -0.24
N ILE A 36 -11.00 -5.13 -1.38
CA ILE A 36 -9.65 -5.69 -1.52
C ILE A 36 -8.57 -4.60 -1.53
N PRO A 37 -8.69 -3.51 -2.32
CA PRO A 37 -7.74 -2.40 -2.27
C PRO A 37 -7.67 -1.74 -0.89
N THR A 38 -8.82 -1.58 -0.23
CA THR A 38 -8.88 -1.04 1.14
C THR A 38 -8.13 -1.92 2.13
N ALA A 39 -8.34 -3.24 2.09
CA ALA A 39 -7.62 -4.19 2.93
C ALA A 39 -6.10 -4.14 2.66
N GLY A 40 -5.69 -4.04 1.39
CA GLY A 40 -4.30 -3.88 1.00
C GLY A 40 -3.68 -2.60 1.57
N LYS A 41 -4.35 -1.46 1.42
CA LYS A 41 -3.89 -0.17 1.98
C LYS A 41 -3.74 -0.22 3.49
N ILE A 42 -4.73 -0.75 4.21
CA ILE A 42 -4.66 -0.89 5.68
C ILE A 42 -3.51 -1.82 6.10
N THR A 43 -3.29 -2.90 5.38
CA THR A 43 -2.17 -3.82 5.64
C THR A 43 -0.83 -3.12 5.49
N VAL A 44 -0.63 -2.40 4.38
CA VAL A 44 0.60 -1.61 4.16
C VAL A 44 0.77 -0.55 5.24
N LEU A 45 -0.28 0.19 5.59
CA LEU A 45 -0.23 1.20 6.66
C LEU A 45 0.16 0.62 8.03
N LYS A 46 -0.16 -0.64 8.30
CA LYS A 46 0.25 -1.34 9.54
C LYS A 46 1.69 -1.83 9.50
N LEU A 47 2.21 -2.25 8.35
CA LEU A 47 3.54 -2.83 8.21
C LEU A 47 4.63 -1.77 7.93
N LEU A 48 4.28 -0.73 7.17
CA LEU A 48 5.24 0.27 6.70
C LEU A 48 5.97 1.03 7.81
N PRO A 49 5.35 1.38 8.96
CA PRO A 49 6.07 2.03 10.07
C PRO A 49 7.24 1.21 10.60
N GLN A 50 7.12 -0.11 10.66
CA GLN A 50 8.23 -0.98 11.06
C GLN A 50 9.35 -0.97 10.02
N THR A 51 9.00 -1.04 8.74
CA THR A 51 9.97 -0.95 7.63
C THR A 51 10.72 0.39 7.66
N ILE A 52 10.01 1.50 7.85
CA ILE A 52 10.62 2.84 7.96
C ILE A 52 11.59 2.89 9.13
N LYS A 53 11.23 2.34 10.28
CA LYS A 53 12.11 2.28 11.46
C LYS A 53 13.41 1.52 11.18
N GLU A 54 13.36 0.42 10.43
CA GLU A 54 14.58 -0.32 10.07
C GLU A 54 15.41 0.42 9.02
N LEU A 55 14.77 1.14 8.09
CA LEU A 55 15.46 2.01 7.14
C LEU A 55 16.15 3.19 7.84
N GLU A 56 15.53 3.80 8.86
CA GLU A 56 16.15 4.87 9.67
C GLU A 56 17.37 4.37 10.43
N LYS A 57 17.36 3.13 10.93
CA LYS A 57 18.56 2.53 11.52
C LYS A 57 19.65 2.31 10.49
N LEU A 58 19.29 1.84 9.28
CA LEU A 58 20.26 1.66 8.21
C LEU A 58 20.85 3.00 7.76
N GLU A 59 20.04 4.05 7.60
CA GLU A 59 20.50 5.42 7.32
C GLU A 59 21.55 5.86 8.33
N LYS A 60 21.24 5.75 9.62
CA LYS A 60 22.18 6.11 10.70
C LYS A 60 23.47 5.32 10.65
N THR A 61 23.41 4.01 10.38
CA THR A 61 24.61 3.16 10.24
C THR A 61 25.48 3.63 9.06
N MET A 62 24.84 4.03 7.94
CA MET A 62 25.57 4.57 6.78
C MET A 62 26.25 5.91 7.11
N GLU A 63 25.61 6.80 7.89
CA GLU A 63 26.20 8.05 8.36
C GLU A 63 27.40 7.79 9.31
N GLU A 64 27.28 6.82 10.21
CA GLU A 64 28.38 6.40 11.09
C GLU A 64 29.57 5.87 10.27
N LYS A 65 29.31 5.08 9.22
CA LYS A 65 30.35 4.57 8.31
C LYS A 65 30.95 5.64 7.40
N GLU A 66 30.19 6.65 7.02
CA GLU A 66 30.70 7.84 6.33
C GLU A 66 31.78 8.54 7.18
N ALA A 67 31.49 8.74 8.47
CA ALA A 67 32.43 9.36 9.40
C ALA A 67 33.67 8.47 9.65
N GLU A 68 33.45 7.17 9.91
CA GLU A 68 34.52 6.19 10.17
C GLU A 68 35.52 6.08 9.02
N PHE A 69 35.00 6.10 7.78
CA PHE A 69 35.82 5.93 6.56
C PHE A 69 36.14 7.26 5.86
N GLY A 70 35.96 8.37 6.56
CA GLY A 70 36.18 9.72 6.02
C GLY A 70 37.59 9.98 5.52
N ASP A 71 38.59 9.34 6.12
CA ASP A 71 40.01 9.53 5.74
C ASP A 71 40.59 8.42 4.87
N ILE A 72 39.82 7.37 4.59
CA ILE A 72 40.27 6.24 3.78
C ILE A 72 40.17 6.60 2.29
N LEU A 73 41.29 6.60 1.59
CA LEU A 73 41.33 6.80 0.14
C LEU A 73 41.01 5.50 -0.62
N LYS A 74 40.22 5.63 -1.66
CA LYS A 74 39.94 4.57 -2.62
C LYS A 74 39.99 5.11 -4.05
N MET A 75 40.11 4.21 -5.04
CA MET A 75 39.92 4.58 -6.43
C MET A 75 38.43 4.71 -6.74
N GLY A 76 38.00 5.86 -7.20
CA GLY A 76 36.69 6.06 -7.81
C GLY A 76 36.65 5.43 -9.19
N ARG A 77 35.51 4.86 -9.60
CA ARG A 77 35.35 4.19 -10.89
C ARG A 77 34.18 4.77 -11.66
N THR A 78 34.34 4.87 -12.97
CA THR A 78 33.30 5.20 -13.95
C THR A 78 33.33 4.16 -15.05
N GLN A 79 32.21 3.67 -15.51
CA GLN A 79 32.12 2.66 -16.57
C GLN A 79 33.07 1.45 -16.35
N LEU A 80 33.17 0.99 -15.09
CA LEU A 80 34.07 -0.10 -14.65
C LEU A 80 35.59 0.18 -14.82
N GLN A 81 35.98 1.41 -15.15
CA GLN A 81 37.36 1.85 -15.26
C GLN A 81 37.78 2.72 -14.07
N ASP A 82 39.05 2.67 -13.73
CA ASP A 82 39.61 3.55 -12.72
C ASP A 82 39.56 5.00 -13.21
N ALA A 83 39.07 5.90 -12.36
CA ALA A 83 38.91 7.31 -12.67
C ALA A 83 39.81 8.16 -11.78
N VAL A 84 39.29 8.66 -10.66
CA VAL A 84 40.02 9.57 -9.77
C VAL A 84 39.96 9.05 -8.32
N PRO A 85 40.96 9.37 -7.48
CA PRO A 85 40.89 9.07 -6.05
C PRO A 85 39.71 9.77 -5.39
N MET A 86 39.03 9.06 -4.50
CA MET A 86 37.96 9.58 -3.68
C MET A 86 38.05 9.00 -2.27
N ARG A 87 37.30 9.54 -1.32
CA ARG A 87 37.22 9.00 0.03
C ARG A 87 36.16 7.91 0.09
N LEU A 88 36.44 6.82 0.81
CA LEU A 88 35.51 5.71 0.98
C LEU A 88 34.22 6.18 1.67
N GLY A 89 34.34 7.06 2.68
CA GLY A 89 33.19 7.66 3.37
C GLY A 89 32.21 8.33 2.44
N GLN A 90 32.67 8.98 1.34
CA GLN A 90 31.76 9.60 0.37
C GLN A 90 30.78 8.61 -0.27
N SER A 91 31.18 7.34 -0.42
CA SER A 91 30.27 6.30 -0.94
C SER A 91 29.15 5.97 0.06
N PHE A 92 29.48 5.89 1.35
CA PHE A 92 28.51 5.64 2.42
C PHE A 92 27.57 6.83 2.62
N GLY A 93 28.10 8.05 2.57
CA GLY A 93 27.28 9.27 2.62
C GLY A 93 26.28 9.36 1.46
N ALA A 94 26.69 8.96 0.25
CA ALA A 94 25.78 8.89 -0.89
C ALA A 94 24.62 7.90 -0.63
N PHE A 95 24.90 6.73 -0.04
CA PHE A 95 23.84 5.77 0.33
C PHE A 95 22.93 6.31 1.42
N ALA A 96 23.46 6.96 2.46
CA ALA A 96 22.68 7.61 3.51
C ALA A 96 21.70 8.63 2.92
N HIS A 97 22.18 9.48 2.01
CA HIS A 97 21.35 10.49 1.35
C HIS A 97 20.21 9.88 0.47
N VAL A 98 20.46 8.74 -0.17
CA VAL A 98 19.40 8.02 -0.92
C VAL A 98 18.35 7.49 0.05
N LEU A 99 18.77 6.78 1.10
CA LEU A 99 17.87 6.25 2.13
C LEU A 99 16.99 7.34 2.75
N LYS A 100 17.57 8.47 3.10
CA LYS A 100 16.86 9.63 3.66
C LYS A 100 15.74 10.13 2.73
N ARG A 101 16.01 10.21 1.42
CA ARG A 101 14.99 10.59 0.44
C ARG A 101 13.91 9.54 0.30
N ASP A 102 14.27 8.26 0.34
CA ASP A 102 13.30 7.17 0.20
C ASP A 102 12.42 7.03 1.44
N ILE A 103 12.96 7.20 2.64
CA ILE A 103 12.19 7.28 3.88
C ILE A 103 11.15 8.42 3.80
N LYS A 104 11.55 9.59 3.30
CA LYS A 104 10.62 10.71 3.10
C LYS A 104 9.50 10.38 2.11
N ARG A 105 9.83 9.71 0.99
CA ARG A 105 8.84 9.25 0.00
C ARG A 105 7.85 8.27 0.61
N LEU A 106 8.36 7.28 1.37
CA LEU A 106 7.52 6.31 2.06
C LEU A 106 6.56 6.96 3.07
N LYS A 107 7.05 7.94 3.84
CA LYS A 107 6.20 8.71 4.76
C LYS A 107 5.09 9.48 4.02
N ASN A 108 5.39 10.07 2.89
CA ASN A 108 4.38 10.78 2.08
C ASN A 108 3.33 9.80 1.52
N VAL A 109 3.77 8.66 0.99
CA VAL A 109 2.86 7.62 0.47
C VAL A 109 1.92 7.08 1.55
N MET A 110 2.37 7.01 2.81
CA MET A 110 1.47 6.63 3.91
C MET A 110 0.25 7.54 4.03
N ASP A 111 0.41 8.83 3.83
CA ASP A 111 -0.71 9.78 3.93
C ASP A 111 -1.70 9.60 2.76
N GLU A 112 -1.19 9.35 1.57
CA GLU A 112 -2.03 9.02 0.40
C GLU A 112 -2.79 7.71 0.57
N MET A 113 -2.16 6.69 1.17
CA MET A 113 -2.79 5.40 1.44
C MET A 113 -3.92 5.45 2.48
N LYS A 114 -4.00 6.51 3.29
CA LYS A 114 -5.12 6.72 4.22
C LYS A 114 -6.42 7.10 3.51
N VAL A 115 -6.37 7.45 2.24
CA VAL A 115 -7.54 7.77 1.42
C VAL A 115 -8.04 6.48 0.77
N LEU A 116 -9.29 6.10 1.06
CA LEU A 116 -9.91 4.85 0.68
C LEU A 116 -11.02 5.08 -0.35
N ASN A 117 -11.24 4.08 -1.20
CA ASN A 117 -12.38 4.01 -2.12
C ASN A 117 -13.51 3.11 -1.59
N ILE A 118 -13.51 2.79 -0.30
CA ILE A 118 -14.52 1.93 0.31
C ILE A 118 -15.92 2.52 0.16
N GLY A 119 -16.92 1.67 -0.14
CA GLY A 119 -18.28 2.12 -0.42
C GLY A 119 -18.51 2.61 -1.85
N ALA A 120 -17.46 2.70 -2.67
CA ALA A 120 -17.59 3.06 -4.09
C ALA A 120 -18.28 1.98 -4.93
N THR A 121 -18.31 0.76 -4.45
CA THR A 121 -18.84 -0.45 -5.11
C THR A 121 -18.08 -0.84 -6.37
N ALA A 122 -18.77 -1.38 -7.40
CA ALA A 122 -18.13 -2.01 -8.55
C ALA A 122 -17.55 -1.01 -9.56
N ILE A 123 -18.10 0.19 -9.67
CA ILE A 123 -17.74 1.18 -10.69
C ILE A 123 -17.43 2.58 -10.13
N GLY A 124 -17.30 2.70 -8.83
CA GLY A 124 -16.90 3.94 -8.17
C GLY A 124 -18.02 4.98 -7.99
N THR A 125 -19.26 4.64 -8.30
CA THR A 125 -20.40 5.57 -8.25
C THR A 125 -21.28 5.38 -7.02
N ALA A 126 -20.93 4.44 -6.13
CA ALA A 126 -21.74 4.06 -4.97
C ALA A 126 -23.19 3.67 -5.32
N ILE A 127 -23.42 3.18 -6.54
CA ILE A 127 -24.75 2.78 -6.99
C ILE A 127 -25.29 1.64 -6.09
N ASN A 128 -26.53 1.78 -5.65
CA ASN A 128 -27.20 0.81 -4.78
C ASN A 128 -26.54 0.60 -3.39
N VAL A 129 -25.83 1.60 -2.90
CA VAL A 129 -25.24 1.59 -1.55
C VAL A 129 -26.20 2.25 -0.57
N ASP A 130 -26.31 1.68 0.63
CA ASP A 130 -27.03 2.32 1.74
C ASP A 130 -26.33 3.64 2.12
N PRO A 131 -27.07 4.79 2.13
CA PRO A 131 -26.48 6.09 2.46
C PRO A 131 -25.84 6.16 3.83
N TYR A 132 -26.39 5.44 4.82
CA TYR A 132 -25.82 5.41 6.16
C TYR A 132 -24.50 4.65 6.18
N TYR A 133 -24.41 3.51 5.45
CA TYR A 133 -23.16 2.77 5.28
C TYR A 133 -22.09 3.66 4.63
N LEU A 134 -22.42 4.32 3.53
CA LEU A 134 -21.47 5.18 2.80
C LEU A 134 -20.92 6.31 3.69
N ALA A 135 -21.79 6.95 4.48
CA ALA A 135 -21.39 8.06 5.36
C ALA A 135 -20.51 7.62 6.54
N ASN A 136 -20.59 6.36 6.99
CA ASN A 136 -19.96 5.93 8.23
C ASN A 136 -18.82 4.92 8.06
N ILE A 137 -18.72 4.25 6.93
CA ILE A 137 -17.79 3.10 6.77
C ILE A 137 -16.33 3.47 7.00
N SER A 138 -15.85 4.61 6.51
CA SER A 138 -14.47 5.06 6.70
C SER A 138 -14.17 5.38 8.17
N TYR A 139 -15.15 5.92 8.89
CA TYR A 139 -15.04 6.19 10.31
C TYR A 139 -14.99 4.91 11.14
N GLU A 140 -15.88 3.95 10.87
CA GLU A 140 -15.89 2.66 11.56
C GLU A 140 -14.62 1.85 11.27
N LEU A 141 -14.13 1.86 10.02
CA LEU A 141 -12.85 1.24 9.69
C LEU A 141 -11.67 1.91 10.40
N SER A 142 -11.70 3.24 10.56
CA SER A 142 -10.68 3.96 11.32
C SER A 142 -10.60 3.48 12.76
N LYS A 143 -11.74 3.26 13.43
CA LYS A 143 -11.80 2.71 14.80
C LYS A 143 -11.20 1.31 14.87
N VAL A 144 -11.61 0.43 13.97
CA VAL A 144 -11.16 -0.97 13.95
C VAL A 144 -9.68 -1.08 13.59
N ALA A 145 -9.22 -0.28 12.62
CA ALA A 145 -7.83 -0.28 12.18
C ALA A 145 -6.88 0.41 13.16
N GLY A 146 -7.39 1.35 13.99
CA GLY A 146 -6.59 2.24 14.83
C GLY A 146 -5.82 3.29 14.02
N ILE A 147 -6.27 3.60 12.80
CA ILE A 147 -5.62 4.52 11.85
C ILE A 147 -6.67 5.50 11.36
N SER A 148 -6.36 6.79 11.31
CA SER A 148 -7.26 7.79 10.73
C SER A 148 -7.34 7.58 9.22
N LEU A 149 -8.49 7.12 8.74
CA LEU A 149 -8.79 6.85 7.33
C LEU A 149 -9.82 7.84 6.82
N LYS A 150 -9.77 8.16 5.53
CA LYS A 150 -10.68 9.09 4.87
C LYS A 150 -11.29 8.44 3.63
N GLN A 151 -12.53 8.82 3.32
CA GLN A 151 -13.14 8.52 2.04
C GLN A 151 -12.49 9.35 0.93
N ALA A 152 -12.28 8.77 -0.24
CA ALA A 152 -11.84 9.50 -1.41
C ALA A 152 -12.96 10.45 -1.92
N ASP A 153 -12.59 11.68 -2.27
CA ASP A 153 -13.53 12.63 -2.87
C ASP A 153 -13.98 12.20 -4.26
N ASP A 154 -13.12 11.46 -4.97
CA ASP A 154 -13.39 10.90 -6.29
C ASP A 154 -13.10 9.39 -6.28
N SER A 155 -14.07 8.63 -5.78
CA SER A 155 -13.99 7.17 -5.70
C SER A 155 -13.93 6.50 -7.08
N SER A 156 -14.53 7.12 -8.10
CA SER A 156 -14.60 6.56 -9.45
C SER A 156 -13.24 6.49 -10.15
N LYS A 157 -12.37 7.48 -9.95
CA LYS A 157 -11.02 7.50 -10.54
C LYS A 157 -10.07 6.52 -9.87
N THR A 158 -10.18 6.37 -8.56
CA THR A 158 -9.34 5.44 -7.79
C THR A 158 -9.60 3.99 -8.22
N GLU A 159 -10.85 3.67 -8.54
CA GLU A 159 -11.26 2.34 -8.98
C GLU A 159 -10.96 2.09 -10.46
N TRP A 160 -11.12 3.10 -11.31
CA TRP A 160 -10.90 3.00 -12.75
C TRP A 160 -9.47 2.56 -13.08
N PHE A 161 -8.47 3.06 -12.36
CA PHE A 161 -7.08 2.70 -12.58
C PHE A 161 -6.80 1.21 -12.29
N ILE A 162 -7.38 0.67 -11.23
CA ILE A 162 -7.19 -0.74 -10.85
C ILE A 162 -7.96 -1.68 -11.78
N HIS A 163 -9.15 -1.29 -12.22
CA HIS A 163 -10.02 -2.13 -13.04
C HIS A 163 -9.55 -2.23 -14.50
N HIS A 164 -9.08 -1.14 -15.08
CA HIS A 164 -8.55 -1.14 -16.45
C HIS A 164 -7.17 -1.78 -16.55
N ALA A 165 -6.28 -1.53 -15.60
CA ALA A 165 -4.98 -2.22 -15.52
C ALA A 165 -5.14 -3.77 -15.43
N ARG A 166 -6.27 -4.27 -14.90
CA ARG A 166 -6.53 -5.70 -14.75
C ARG A 166 -7.26 -6.31 -15.95
N LYS A 167 -8.06 -5.54 -16.71
CA LYS A 167 -8.78 -6.02 -17.90
C LYS A 167 -7.93 -6.03 -19.17
N ASP A 168 -6.95 -5.12 -19.26
CA ASP A 168 -6.08 -5.01 -20.43
C ASP A 168 -4.83 -5.90 -20.33
N GLN A 169 -4.63 -6.61 -19.20
CA GLN A 169 -3.55 -7.58 -19.11
C GLN A 169 -3.98 -8.93 -19.68
N PRO A 170 -3.25 -9.48 -20.68
CA PRO A 170 -3.37 -10.88 -21.05
C PRO A 170 -3.15 -11.74 -19.81
N SER A 171 -3.84 -12.86 -19.69
CA SER A 171 -3.81 -13.79 -18.55
C SER A 171 -2.44 -14.43 -18.25
N ASP A 172 -1.35 -13.88 -18.75
CA ASP A 172 0.01 -14.34 -18.54
C ASP A 172 0.68 -13.51 -17.43
N SER A 173 0.93 -14.17 -16.30
CA SER A 173 1.51 -13.61 -15.08
C SER A 173 2.95 -13.04 -15.25
N ARG A 174 3.56 -13.17 -16.42
CA ARG A 174 4.91 -12.65 -16.70
C ARG A 174 4.93 -11.20 -17.16
N SER A 175 3.81 -10.64 -17.61
CA SER A 175 3.75 -9.26 -18.11
C SER A 175 3.61 -8.19 -17.02
N CYS A 176 3.34 -8.56 -15.77
CA CYS A 176 3.19 -7.61 -14.67
C CYS A 176 4.48 -6.91 -14.22
N ILE A 177 5.66 -7.48 -14.54
CA ILE A 177 6.95 -6.94 -14.05
C ILE A 177 7.56 -5.97 -15.06
N THR A 178 7.25 -6.10 -16.34
CA THR A 178 7.84 -5.27 -17.40
C THR A 178 7.12 -3.95 -17.67
N GLY A 179 5.88 -3.79 -17.24
CA GLY A 179 5.09 -2.56 -17.47
C GLY A 179 5.39 -1.38 -16.53
N CYS A 180 6.25 -1.56 -15.51
CA CYS A 180 6.56 -0.51 -14.54
C CYS A 180 7.94 0.15 -14.74
N ILE A 181 8.67 -0.20 -15.78
CA ILE A 181 9.96 0.43 -16.13
C ILE A 181 9.71 1.38 -17.31
N PRO A 182 9.90 2.69 -17.15
CA PRO A 182 9.81 3.62 -18.29
C PRO A 182 10.86 3.27 -19.34
N ASP A 183 10.47 3.28 -20.64
CA ASP A 183 11.27 2.90 -21.82
C ASP A 183 12.56 3.71 -22.06
N HIS A 184 12.98 4.57 -21.15
CA HIS A 184 14.17 5.41 -21.30
C HIS A 184 15.37 4.95 -20.48
N TRP A 185 15.41 3.69 -20.07
CA TRP A 185 16.56 3.06 -19.38
C TRP A 185 17.13 1.85 -20.12
N THR A 186 16.98 1.78 -21.46
CA THR A 186 17.72 0.86 -22.32
C THR A 186 18.82 1.58 -23.06
#